data_1ec5adff233dd5f2c6c65ed701ff09dc
#
_entry.id   1ec5adff233dd5f2c6c65ed701ff09dc
#
_cell.length_a   1.000
_cell.length_b   1.000
_cell.length_c   1.000
_cell.angle_alpha   90.00
_cell.angle_beta   90.00
_cell.angle_gamma   90.00
#
_symmetry.space_group_name_H-M   'P 1'
#
loop_
_entity.id
_entity.type
_entity.pdbx_description
1 polymer ?
#
loop_
_entity_poly.entity_id
_entity_poly.type
_entity_poly.pdbx_seq_one_letter_code
_entity_poly.pdbx_strand_id
1 'polypeptide(L)'
;MAGPPERQDLTRWRDEMRGNWATMNPNLERVLRHRAGEERTQAMLPFVRAFGATVAQVVEPAVAEVERHRALPAVAPYDGVGNEVAGVTFHPDHLVSGRAIWASGLAAAAAGVPVPGWSGPAGDAGATPGHLPAGVTPGGHGLYEAAALFYLLSHVGEGGHACPMVCTVGMARALAHWGPDELRREYLGMLVDTDYDRAWRGSQFLTEVQGGSDVGANVTEAVPDPDRPGAYRLTGEKWFCSVADAQAFAVTARPAGAGPGTAGLGCFFVPRTLGPDGAPNGFRIRRLKDKLGTRALASAEIDFAGAVGWPIGPVGEGFHIAVGELLNTSRWMNALGSAGIMRRAVLEASSFARHRRAFGSPIAAFPIVREQLAVMKVEEAAALSSTMLLTGLLERVDAGTATDDERAVHRFLVNANKYVTSIAASDVVHRGIEILGGNGTIEDFSPMPRLYRDAMVFESWEGTHNVLCAQVRRDCARLGLLAPVVARGRAELAAAGEAAGPDGAAVRDALERAEARIASDVADARTPAEVAAGAGHFRRNLDLLTRALQAASLLAEAHASGGTAAAEEKSAMAALFVRRHLVPGHDPQDDPEWGALVDRVLAGDAG
;
A
#
# COMPACT_ATOMS: atom_id res chain seq x y z
N MET A 1 -23.59 -22.78 31.01
CA MET A 1 -24.44 -23.42 29.99
C MET A 1 -23.74 -23.31 28.63
N ALA A 2 -23.48 -24.42 27.95
CA ALA A 2 -22.99 -24.37 26.58
C ALA A 2 -24.04 -23.66 25.73
N GLY A 3 -23.61 -22.64 24.96
CA GLY A 3 -24.49 -21.93 24.01
C GLY A 3 -24.96 -22.85 22.88
N PRO A 4 -25.91 -22.40 22.04
CA PRO A 4 -26.35 -23.18 20.89
C PRO A 4 -25.18 -23.51 19.97
N PRO A 5 -25.24 -24.64 19.22
CA PRO A 5 -24.13 -25.11 18.35
C PRO A 5 -23.61 -24.04 17.39
N GLU A 6 -24.48 -23.21 16.85
CA GLU A 6 -24.14 -22.13 15.93
C GLU A 6 -23.23 -21.07 16.58
N ARG A 7 -23.37 -20.84 17.88
CA ARG A 7 -22.47 -19.93 18.62
C ARG A 7 -21.09 -20.54 18.79
N GLN A 8 -21.01 -21.87 18.97
CA GLN A 8 -19.72 -22.58 19.03
C GLN A 8 -18.99 -22.51 17.69
N ASP A 9 -19.72 -22.63 16.56
CA ASP A 9 -19.17 -22.50 15.23
C ASP A 9 -18.56 -21.10 15.00
N LEU A 10 -19.26 -20.04 15.40
CA LEU A 10 -18.75 -18.66 15.34
C LEU A 10 -17.56 -18.43 16.27
N THR A 11 -17.52 -19.10 17.44
CA THR A 11 -16.36 -19.03 18.32
C THR A 11 -15.13 -19.67 17.67
N ARG A 12 -15.28 -20.85 17.04
CA ARG A 12 -14.20 -21.52 16.28
C ARG A 12 -13.67 -20.66 15.15
N TRP A 13 -14.55 -19.99 14.39
CA TRP A 13 -14.13 -19.03 13.37
C TRP A 13 -13.27 -17.91 13.98
N ARG A 14 -13.71 -17.28 15.07
CA ARG A 14 -12.93 -16.20 15.73
C ARG A 14 -11.58 -16.70 16.26
N ASP A 15 -11.53 -17.91 16.80
CA ASP A 15 -10.29 -18.49 17.31
C ASP A 15 -9.31 -18.81 16.17
N GLU A 16 -9.79 -19.29 15.03
CA GLU A 16 -8.98 -19.50 13.84
C GLU A 16 -8.35 -18.17 13.36
N MET A 17 -9.13 -17.08 13.36
CA MET A 17 -8.64 -15.75 12.93
C MET A 17 -7.59 -15.14 13.86
N ARG A 18 -7.34 -15.70 15.04
CA ARG A 18 -6.20 -15.35 15.93
C ARG A 18 -4.91 -16.08 15.56
N GLY A 19 -4.92 -16.90 14.52
CA GLY A 19 -3.75 -17.59 14.01
C GLY A 19 -2.70 -16.63 13.44
N ASN A 20 -1.59 -17.22 12.97
CA ASN A 20 -0.53 -16.44 12.34
C ASN A 20 -0.88 -16.16 10.87
N TRP A 21 -1.17 -14.92 10.52
CA TRP A 21 -1.62 -14.56 9.17
C TRP A 21 -0.56 -14.73 8.08
N ALA A 22 0.72 -14.76 8.42
CA ALA A 22 1.75 -15.10 7.44
C ALA A 22 1.70 -16.60 7.06
N THR A 23 1.51 -17.49 8.03
CA THR A 23 1.40 -18.93 7.76
C THR A 23 0.06 -19.34 7.15
N MET A 24 -0.99 -18.58 7.42
CA MET A 24 -2.30 -18.72 6.76
C MET A 24 -2.31 -18.21 5.31
N ASN A 25 -1.17 -17.74 4.80
CA ASN A 25 -1.01 -17.24 3.44
C ASN A 25 0.17 -17.87 2.71
N PRO A 26 0.04 -19.13 2.26
CA PRO A 26 1.11 -19.79 1.52
C PRO A 26 1.45 -19.10 0.18
N ASN A 27 0.53 -18.30 -0.38
CA ASN A 27 0.79 -17.57 -1.61
C ASN A 27 1.85 -16.48 -1.45
N LEU A 28 1.92 -15.81 -0.29
CA LEU A 28 2.97 -14.81 -0.01
C LEU A 28 4.37 -15.43 -0.11
N GLU A 29 4.58 -16.58 0.52
CA GLU A 29 5.86 -17.27 0.46
C GLU A 29 6.23 -17.71 -0.97
N ARG A 30 5.26 -18.21 -1.75
CA ARG A 30 5.47 -18.60 -3.16
C ARG A 30 5.90 -17.41 -4.01
N VAL A 31 5.23 -16.29 -3.87
CA VAL A 31 5.55 -15.07 -4.63
C VAL A 31 6.93 -14.53 -4.22
N LEU A 32 7.27 -14.54 -2.94
CA LEU A 32 8.61 -14.17 -2.46
C LEU A 32 9.69 -15.08 -3.04
N ARG A 33 9.51 -16.41 -3.03
CA ARG A 33 10.45 -17.36 -3.65
C ARG A 33 10.68 -17.08 -5.13
N HIS A 34 9.61 -16.81 -5.86
CA HIS A 34 9.70 -16.48 -7.29
C HIS A 34 10.42 -15.16 -7.55
N ARG A 35 10.15 -14.12 -6.75
CA ARG A 35 10.63 -12.75 -7.01
C ARG A 35 11.94 -12.41 -6.32
N ALA A 36 12.12 -12.82 -5.07
CA ALA A 36 13.33 -12.54 -4.27
C ALA A 36 14.38 -13.66 -4.34
N GLY A 37 13.98 -14.85 -4.81
CA GLY A 37 14.80 -16.05 -4.83
C GLY A 37 14.71 -16.87 -3.53
N GLU A 38 15.12 -18.14 -3.61
CA GLU A 38 14.99 -19.11 -2.52
C GLU A 38 15.78 -18.71 -1.28
N GLU A 39 17.07 -18.43 -1.44
CA GLU A 39 17.99 -18.11 -0.32
C GLU A 39 17.49 -16.90 0.49
N ARG A 40 17.18 -15.81 -0.21
CA ARG A 40 16.71 -14.57 0.42
C ARG A 40 15.36 -14.78 1.09
N THR A 41 14.46 -15.54 0.47
CA THR A 41 13.16 -15.85 1.05
C THR A 41 13.33 -16.66 2.33
N GLN A 42 14.15 -17.70 2.34
CA GLN A 42 14.42 -18.49 3.55
C GLN A 42 14.98 -17.62 4.68
N ALA A 43 15.86 -16.69 4.36
CA ALA A 43 16.44 -15.78 5.37
C ALA A 43 15.40 -14.84 6.00
N MET A 44 14.42 -14.35 5.22
CA MET A 44 13.40 -13.39 5.75
C MET A 44 12.16 -14.08 6.36
N LEU A 45 11.86 -15.35 6.01
CA LEU A 45 10.63 -16.03 6.44
C LEU A 45 10.43 -16.10 7.97
N PRO A 46 11.46 -16.38 8.81
CA PRO A 46 11.27 -16.39 10.26
C PRO A 46 10.75 -15.06 10.77
N PHE A 47 11.27 -13.97 10.23
CA PHE A 47 10.90 -12.61 10.56
C PHE A 47 9.47 -12.25 10.08
N VAL A 48 9.17 -12.54 8.81
CA VAL A 48 7.83 -12.34 8.23
C VAL A 48 6.77 -13.12 9.02
N ARG A 49 7.07 -14.37 9.42
CA ARG A 49 6.16 -15.18 10.22
C ARG A 49 5.97 -14.63 11.64
N ALA A 50 7.05 -14.17 12.29
CA ALA A 50 6.94 -13.55 13.61
C ALA A 50 6.05 -12.29 13.55
N PHE A 51 6.23 -11.45 12.54
CA PHE A 51 5.41 -10.26 12.36
C PHE A 51 3.96 -10.59 12.01
N GLY A 52 3.70 -11.63 11.20
CA GLY A 52 2.33 -12.09 10.93
C GLY A 52 1.57 -12.52 12.17
N ALA A 53 2.25 -13.16 13.13
CA ALA A 53 1.68 -13.46 14.45
C ALA A 53 1.43 -12.17 15.27
N THR A 54 2.39 -11.25 15.30
CA THR A 54 2.29 -9.97 15.99
C THR A 54 1.09 -9.14 15.48
N VAL A 55 0.91 -9.06 14.15
CA VAL A 55 -0.23 -8.33 13.58
C VAL A 55 -1.56 -8.96 13.99
N ALA A 56 -1.67 -10.29 13.94
CA ALA A 56 -2.91 -10.99 14.29
C ALA A 56 -3.24 -10.92 15.78
N GLN A 57 -2.23 -10.99 16.66
CA GLN A 57 -2.42 -11.22 18.09
C GLN A 57 -2.25 -9.97 18.95
N VAL A 58 -1.58 -8.93 18.45
CA VAL A 58 -1.31 -7.69 19.18
C VAL A 58 -1.92 -6.49 18.45
N VAL A 59 -1.60 -6.32 17.16
CA VAL A 59 -2.02 -5.13 16.41
C VAL A 59 -3.53 -5.13 16.16
N GLU A 60 -4.09 -6.23 15.64
CA GLU A 60 -5.53 -6.32 15.36
C GLU A 60 -6.40 -6.11 16.60
N PRO A 61 -6.17 -6.75 17.75
CA PRO A 61 -6.96 -6.48 18.96
C PRO A 61 -6.92 -5.01 19.39
N ALA A 62 -5.75 -4.37 19.34
CA ALA A 62 -5.59 -2.97 19.70
C ALA A 62 -6.32 -2.03 18.72
N VAL A 63 -6.21 -2.27 17.42
CA VAL A 63 -6.94 -1.53 16.39
C VAL A 63 -8.44 -1.71 16.50
N ALA A 64 -8.91 -2.95 16.75
CA ALA A 64 -10.32 -3.25 16.92
C ALA A 64 -10.90 -2.53 18.16
N GLU A 65 -10.11 -2.38 19.23
CA GLU A 65 -10.54 -1.67 20.44
C GLU A 65 -10.73 -0.17 20.19
N VAL A 66 -9.78 0.47 19.50
CA VAL A 66 -9.87 1.88 19.10
C VAL A 66 -11.12 2.13 18.24
N GLU A 67 -11.36 1.29 17.24
CA GLU A 67 -12.52 1.43 16.33
C GLU A 67 -13.85 1.14 17.02
N ARG A 68 -13.91 0.11 17.88
CA ARG A 68 -15.12 -0.29 18.60
C ARG A 68 -15.63 0.81 19.52
N HIS A 69 -14.74 1.45 20.25
CA HIS A 69 -15.10 2.54 21.15
C HIS A 69 -15.19 3.89 20.44
N ARG A 70 -14.88 3.93 19.13
CA ARG A 70 -14.80 5.17 18.35
C ARG A 70 -13.93 6.23 19.04
N ALA A 71 -12.85 5.77 19.65
CA ALA A 71 -11.87 6.58 20.36
C ALA A 71 -10.94 7.28 19.35
N LEU A 72 -11.53 8.13 18.53
CA LEU A 72 -10.86 8.83 17.43
C LEU A 72 -9.83 9.84 17.97
N PRO A 73 -8.79 10.15 17.19
CA PRO A 73 -7.85 11.21 17.54
C PRO A 73 -8.57 12.53 17.78
N ALA A 74 -8.14 13.29 18.77
CA ALA A 74 -8.67 14.60 19.10
C ALA A 74 -7.56 15.65 19.20
N VAL A 75 -7.85 16.88 18.76
CA VAL A 75 -6.92 18.01 18.93
C VAL A 75 -6.86 18.41 20.40
N ALA A 76 -5.65 18.52 20.93
CA ALA A 76 -5.35 19.11 22.24
C ALA A 76 -4.52 20.38 22.00
N PRO A 77 -5.16 21.54 21.75
CA PRO A 77 -4.45 22.75 21.31
C PRO A 77 -3.66 23.43 22.44
N TYR A 78 -4.00 23.16 23.68
CA TYR A 78 -3.38 23.78 24.85
C TYR A 78 -2.94 22.72 25.87
N ASP A 79 -1.89 23.02 26.62
CA ASP A 79 -1.49 22.25 27.80
C ASP A 79 -2.35 22.60 29.04
N GLY A 80 -2.06 21.96 30.19
CA GLY A 80 -2.82 22.17 31.42
C GLY A 80 -2.71 23.58 32.03
N VAL A 81 -1.81 24.42 31.54
CA VAL A 81 -1.63 25.83 31.97
C VAL A 81 -1.95 26.84 30.88
N GLY A 82 -2.46 26.38 29.72
CA GLY A 82 -2.92 27.23 28.64
C GLY A 82 -1.89 27.62 27.60
N ASN A 83 -0.71 26.99 27.57
CA ASN A 83 0.24 27.18 26.47
C ASN A 83 -0.23 26.43 25.22
N GLU A 84 -0.09 27.02 24.03
CA GLU A 84 -0.40 26.38 22.76
C GLU A 84 0.63 25.27 22.48
N VAL A 85 0.14 24.03 22.25
CA VAL A 85 1.00 22.85 22.06
C VAL A 85 0.74 22.12 20.75
N ALA A 86 -0.29 22.47 20.00
CA ALA A 86 -0.71 21.80 18.76
C ALA A 86 -0.76 20.26 18.90
N GLY A 87 -1.19 19.76 20.06
CA GLY A 87 -1.20 18.35 20.41
C GLY A 87 -2.32 17.57 19.75
N VAL A 88 -2.11 16.27 19.59
CA VAL A 88 -3.14 15.29 19.22
C VAL A 88 -3.14 14.18 20.26
N THR A 89 -4.30 13.84 20.78
CA THR A 89 -4.48 12.75 21.73
C THR A 89 -5.04 11.51 21.06
N PHE A 90 -4.60 10.35 21.48
CA PHE A 90 -5.00 9.04 20.96
C PHE A 90 -5.47 8.12 22.09
N HIS A 91 -6.23 7.09 21.73
CA HIS A 91 -6.54 6.01 22.63
C HIS A 91 -5.26 5.26 23.08
N PRO A 92 -5.16 4.75 24.34
CA PRO A 92 -3.97 4.00 24.78
C PRO A 92 -3.58 2.83 23.87
N ASP A 93 -4.54 2.10 23.32
CA ASP A 93 -4.27 0.97 22.43
C ASP A 93 -3.63 1.38 21.10
N HIS A 94 -3.76 2.66 20.68
CA HIS A 94 -2.98 3.19 19.57
C HIS A 94 -1.46 3.13 19.84
N LEU A 95 -1.03 3.34 21.09
CA LEU A 95 0.37 3.18 21.47
C LEU A 95 0.80 1.70 21.46
N VAL A 96 -0.09 0.78 21.88
CA VAL A 96 0.19 -0.66 21.86
C VAL A 96 0.45 -1.14 20.45
N SER A 97 -0.43 -0.81 19.50
CA SER A 97 -0.26 -1.17 18.09
C SER A 97 0.96 -0.49 17.47
N GLY A 98 1.19 0.80 17.77
CA GLY A 98 2.35 1.56 17.27
C GLY A 98 3.69 0.93 17.67
N ARG A 99 3.86 0.60 18.96
CA ARG A 99 5.08 -0.05 19.46
C ARG A 99 5.33 -1.40 18.78
N ALA A 100 4.29 -2.21 18.61
CA ALA A 100 4.39 -3.51 17.94
C ALA A 100 4.78 -3.38 16.45
N ILE A 101 4.27 -2.35 15.75
CA ILE A 101 4.55 -2.11 14.34
C ILE A 101 5.97 -1.57 14.14
N TRP A 102 6.39 -0.55 14.91
CA TRP A 102 7.71 0.05 14.76
C TRP A 102 8.83 -0.92 15.10
N ALA A 103 8.63 -1.78 16.10
CA ALA A 103 9.57 -2.84 16.47
C ALA A 103 9.91 -3.80 15.31
N SER A 104 9.09 -3.84 14.25
CA SER A 104 9.35 -4.66 13.06
C SER A 104 10.53 -4.16 12.22
N GLY A 105 10.97 -2.91 12.37
CA GLY A 105 12.00 -2.32 11.51
C GLY A 105 11.56 -2.07 10.06
N LEU A 106 10.25 -2.10 9.78
CA LEU A 106 9.70 -1.91 8.43
C LEU A 106 10.19 -0.60 7.80
N ALA A 107 10.23 0.50 8.57
CA ALA A 107 10.70 1.80 8.06
C ALA A 107 12.15 1.73 7.57
N ALA A 108 13.03 1.07 8.32
CA ALA A 108 14.43 0.91 7.96
C ALA A 108 14.59 0.04 6.70
N ALA A 109 13.87 -1.10 6.65
CA ALA A 109 13.88 -1.99 5.49
C ALA A 109 13.42 -1.29 4.21
N ALA A 110 12.33 -0.53 4.29
CA ALA A 110 11.75 0.19 3.15
C ALA A 110 12.57 1.41 2.72
N ALA A 111 13.31 2.04 3.64
CA ALA A 111 14.20 3.15 3.34
C ALA A 111 15.60 2.70 2.88
N GLY A 112 15.91 1.42 2.98
CA GLY A 112 17.26 0.91 2.69
C GLY A 112 18.32 1.41 3.67
N VAL A 113 17.93 1.75 4.90
CA VAL A 113 18.78 2.35 5.92
C VAL A 113 19.01 1.38 7.07
N PRO A 114 20.26 1.10 7.49
CA PRO A 114 20.53 0.29 8.66
C PRO A 114 19.95 0.91 9.94
N VAL A 115 19.40 0.09 10.84
CA VAL A 115 18.93 0.55 12.15
C VAL A 115 20.14 0.83 13.05
N PRO A 116 20.36 2.08 13.51
CA PRO A 116 21.50 2.41 14.35
C PRO A 116 21.44 1.69 15.70
N GLY A 117 22.54 1.01 16.07
CA GLY A 117 22.70 0.41 17.40
C GLY A 117 21.80 -0.79 17.69
N TRP A 118 21.07 -1.32 16.70
CA TRP A 118 20.25 -2.49 16.88
C TRP A 118 21.08 -3.78 16.85
N SER A 119 21.20 -4.42 17.99
CA SER A 119 21.97 -5.68 18.19
C SER A 119 21.11 -6.94 18.25
N GLY A 120 19.82 -6.81 17.92
CA GLY A 120 18.85 -7.90 18.11
C GLY A 120 18.38 -8.04 19.57
N PRO A 121 17.26 -8.68 19.83
CA PRO A 121 16.89 -9.03 21.20
C PRO A 121 17.92 -10.01 21.75
N ALA A 122 18.53 -9.66 22.88
CA ALA A 122 19.32 -10.61 23.66
C ALA A 122 18.39 -11.78 24.01
N GLY A 123 18.81 -12.98 23.59
CA GLY A 123 17.96 -14.16 23.58
C GLY A 123 17.21 -14.41 24.88
N ASP A 124 15.92 -14.62 24.73
CA ASP A 124 15.18 -15.54 25.59
C ASP A 124 14.14 -16.29 24.73
N ALA A 125 14.17 -17.60 24.86
CA ALA A 125 13.43 -18.54 24.02
C ALA A 125 11.95 -18.69 24.45
N GLY A 126 11.30 -17.54 24.72
CA GLY A 126 9.87 -17.45 24.91
C GLY A 126 9.40 -16.25 24.08
N ALA A 127 9.00 -16.50 22.83
CA ALA A 127 8.54 -15.45 21.94
C ALA A 127 7.34 -14.72 22.55
N THR A 128 7.62 -13.63 23.25
CA THR A 128 6.58 -12.65 23.59
C THR A 128 6.16 -11.98 22.28
N PRO A 129 4.85 -11.88 21.99
CA PRO A 129 4.37 -11.14 20.80
C PRO A 129 5.00 -9.76 20.76
N GLY A 130 5.61 -9.40 19.63
CA GLY A 130 6.32 -8.13 19.44
C GLY A 130 7.85 -8.19 19.54
N HIS A 131 8.44 -9.36 19.82
CA HIS A 131 9.90 -9.52 19.79
C HIS A 131 10.33 -10.34 18.56
N LEU A 132 11.38 -9.85 17.89
CA LEU A 132 11.98 -10.58 16.78
C LEU A 132 12.68 -11.85 17.28
N PRO A 133 12.73 -12.92 16.47
CA PRO A 133 13.52 -14.11 16.80
C PRO A 133 14.99 -13.75 17.03
N ALA A 134 15.66 -14.44 17.95
CA ALA A 134 17.09 -14.25 18.22
C ALA A 134 17.92 -14.41 16.94
N GLY A 135 18.81 -13.47 16.67
CA GLY A 135 19.70 -13.49 15.49
C GLY A 135 19.11 -12.90 14.21
N VAL A 136 17.88 -12.38 14.24
CA VAL A 136 17.26 -11.69 13.09
C VAL A 136 17.46 -10.19 13.18
N THR A 137 18.10 -9.61 12.16
CA THR A 137 18.33 -8.14 12.07
C THR A 137 17.26 -7.51 11.20
N PRO A 138 16.47 -6.52 11.71
CA PRO A 138 15.55 -5.77 10.87
C PRO A 138 16.27 -5.03 9.75
N GLY A 139 15.60 -4.93 8.59
CA GLY A 139 16.13 -4.20 7.45
C GLY A 139 17.24 -4.91 6.67
N GLY A 140 17.58 -6.16 7.05
CA GLY A 140 18.67 -6.89 6.41
C GLY A 140 18.36 -7.45 5.01
N HIS A 141 17.09 -7.52 4.63
CA HIS A 141 16.62 -8.19 3.42
C HIS A 141 15.98 -7.26 2.38
N GLY A 142 16.04 -5.94 2.58
CA GLY A 142 15.66 -4.91 1.61
C GLY A 142 14.17 -4.81 1.33
N LEU A 143 13.82 -4.34 0.12
CA LEU A 143 12.44 -3.95 -0.21
C LEU A 143 11.43 -5.11 -0.23
N TYR A 144 11.84 -6.34 -0.51
CA TYR A 144 10.92 -7.50 -0.44
C TYR A 144 10.52 -7.84 1.00
N GLU A 145 11.43 -7.65 1.97
CA GLU A 145 11.08 -7.75 3.39
C GLU A 145 10.07 -6.68 3.76
N ALA A 146 10.37 -5.42 3.45
CA ALA A 146 9.46 -4.30 3.70
C ALA A 146 8.08 -4.51 3.06
N ALA A 147 8.05 -5.01 1.83
CA ALA A 147 6.80 -5.32 1.12
C ALA A 147 5.98 -6.40 1.83
N ALA A 148 6.62 -7.48 2.27
CA ALA A 148 5.95 -8.54 3.01
C ALA A 148 5.40 -8.05 4.36
N LEU A 149 6.18 -7.26 5.09
CA LEU A 149 5.75 -6.67 6.37
C LEU A 149 4.59 -5.70 6.19
N PHE A 150 4.67 -4.78 5.20
CA PHE A 150 3.60 -3.82 4.98
C PHE A 150 2.31 -4.48 4.47
N TYR A 151 2.43 -5.49 3.62
CA TYR A 151 1.30 -6.32 3.22
C TYR A 151 0.61 -6.97 4.43
N LEU A 152 1.37 -7.57 5.36
CA LEU A 152 0.83 -8.16 6.60
C LEU A 152 0.23 -7.10 7.52
N LEU A 153 0.89 -5.95 7.71
CA LEU A 153 0.35 -4.83 8.48
C LEU A 153 -1.04 -4.43 7.97
N SER A 154 -1.19 -4.36 6.65
CA SER A 154 -2.43 -3.89 6.02
C SER A 154 -3.60 -4.89 6.13
N HIS A 155 -3.40 -6.06 6.71
CA HIS A 155 -4.51 -6.96 7.08
C HIS A 155 -5.43 -6.33 8.15
N VAL A 156 -4.96 -5.33 8.88
CA VAL A 156 -5.80 -4.58 9.82
C VAL A 156 -6.48 -3.35 9.18
N GLY A 157 -6.34 -3.15 7.87
CA GLY A 157 -6.72 -1.91 7.20
C GLY A 157 -5.65 -0.82 7.38
N GLU A 158 -6.06 0.44 7.55
CA GLU A 158 -5.16 1.54 7.88
C GLU A 158 -4.75 1.52 9.36
N GLY A 159 -5.70 1.23 10.25
CA GLY A 159 -5.47 0.95 11.67
C GLY A 159 -4.79 2.08 12.47
N GLY A 160 -4.72 3.30 11.95
CA GLY A 160 -4.04 4.45 12.57
C GLY A 160 -2.52 4.47 12.33
N HIS A 161 -1.94 3.46 11.67
CA HIS A 161 -0.49 3.34 11.53
C HIS A 161 0.02 3.04 10.12
N ALA A 162 -0.81 2.57 9.20
CA ALA A 162 -0.35 2.29 7.84
C ALA A 162 0.10 3.58 7.14
N CYS A 163 -0.68 4.65 7.17
CA CYS A 163 -0.31 5.95 6.62
C CYS A 163 0.88 6.59 7.34
N PRO A 164 0.97 6.63 8.70
CA PRO A 164 2.17 7.05 9.40
C PRO A 164 3.43 6.32 8.94
N MET A 165 3.36 5.01 8.76
CA MET A 165 4.48 4.21 8.23
C MET A 165 4.85 4.62 6.81
N VAL A 166 3.86 4.73 5.91
CA VAL A 166 4.07 5.16 4.51
C VAL A 166 4.73 6.53 4.42
N CYS A 167 4.23 7.51 5.17
CA CYS A 167 4.76 8.87 5.16
C CYS A 167 6.18 8.94 5.77
N THR A 168 6.44 8.16 6.82
CA THR A 168 7.76 8.06 7.45
C THR A 168 8.78 7.44 6.49
N VAL A 169 8.42 6.34 5.82
CA VAL A 169 9.26 5.71 4.79
C VAL A 169 9.54 6.68 3.64
N GLY A 170 8.52 7.36 3.12
CA GLY A 170 8.68 8.35 2.05
C GLY A 170 9.64 9.46 2.43
N MET A 171 9.53 9.99 3.65
CA MET A 171 10.43 11.02 4.16
C MET A 171 11.86 10.50 4.36
N ALA A 172 12.03 9.31 4.93
CA ALA A 172 13.33 8.68 5.12
C ALA A 172 14.06 8.47 3.79
N ARG A 173 13.34 7.97 2.77
CA ARG A 173 13.86 7.81 1.40
C ARG A 173 14.24 9.15 0.77
N ALA A 174 13.36 10.16 0.87
CA ALA A 174 13.63 11.50 0.35
C ALA A 174 14.87 12.12 1.00
N LEU A 175 15.04 11.97 2.32
CA LEU A 175 16.25 12.43 3.00
C LEU A 175 17.49 11.61 2.60
N ALA A 176 17.37 10.29 2.49
CA ALA A 176 18.49 9.42 2.11
C ALA A 176 19.04 9.75 0.73
N HIS A 177 18.15 9.99 -0.26
CA HIS A 177 18.53 10.21 -1.65
C HIS A 177 18.84 11.69 -1.98
N TRP A 178 18.13 12.63 -1.36
CA TRP A 178 18.15 14.04 -1.74
C TRP A 178 18.53 15.00 -0.59
N GLY A 179 18.43 14.54 0.65
CA GLY A 179 18.64 15.40 1.81
C GLY A 179 20.09 15.92 1.91
N PRO A 180 20.29 17.19 2.33
CA PRO A 180 21.61 17.68 2.72
C PRO A 180 22.24 16.82 3.83
N ASP A 181 23.57 16.78 3.88
CA ASP A 181 24.32 15.95 4.84
C ASP A 181 23.95 16.22 6.30
N GLU A 182 23.65 17.49 6.64
CA GLU A 182 23.22 17.88 7.99
C GLU A 182 21.89 17.20 8.34
N LEU A 183 20.88 17.30 7.47
CA LEU A 183 19.57 16.71 7.74
C LEU A 183 19.64 15.18 7.78
N ARG A 184 20.44 14.56 6.91
CA ARG A 184 20.64 13.11 6.96
C ARG A 184 21.24 12.65 8.27
N ARG A 185 22.32 13.31 8.71
CA ARG A 185 22.99 12.95 9.97
C ARG A 185 22.13 13.15 11.20
N GLU A 186 21.30 14.20 11.20
CA GLU A 186 20.49 14.57 12.35
C GLU A 186 19.20 13.73 12.43
N TYR A 187 18.48 13.55 11.32
CA TYR A 187 17.09 13.05 11.37
C TYR A 187 16.88 11.64 10.81
N LEU A 188 17.75 11.14 9.92
CA LEU A 188 17.48 9.86 9.25
C LEU A 188 17.42 8.68 10.23
N GLY A 189 18.35 8.67 11.22
CA GLY A 189 18.35 7.63 12.25
C GLY A 189 17.09 7.65 13.13
N MET A 190 16.52 8.83 13.37
CA MET A 190 15.28 8.96 14.15
C MET A 190 14.05 8.46 13.37
N LEU A 191 14.00 8.67 12.04
CA LEU A 191 12.90 8.21 11.19
C LEU A 191 12.86 6.69 11.02
N VAL A 192 14.00 6.01 11.20
CA VAL A 192 14.08 4.55 11.07
C VAL A 192 14.28 3.83 12.40
N ASP A 193 14.19 4.53 13.54
CA ASP A 193 14.28 3.92 14.88
C ASP A 193 13.14 2.92 15.06
N THR A 194 13.44 1.80 15.69
CA THR A 194 12.48 0.72 15.97
C THR A 194 11.75 0.89 17.31
N ASP A 195 12.17 1.84 18.12
CA ASP A 195 11.47 2.21 19.35
C ASP A 195 10.45 3.33 19.06
N TYR A 196 9.17 2.99 19.09
CA TYR A 196 8.07 3.91 18.78
C TYR A 196 8.08 5.21 19.60
N ASP A 197 8.52 5.13 20.84
CA ASP A 197 8.52 6.28 21.75
C ASP A 197 9.68 7.26 21.45
N ARG A 198 10.73 6.79 20.76
CA ARG A 198 11.86 7.61 20.28
C ARG A 198 11.77 7.93 18.79
N ALA A 199 11.15 7.03 18.02
CA ALA A 199 11.06 7.17 16.58
C ALA A 199 10.33 8.45 16.17
N TRP A 200 10.89 9.14 15.20
CA TRP A 200 10.20 10.24 14.54
C TRP A 200 9.29 9.72 13.45
N ARG A 201 8.07 10.18 13.45
CA ARG A 201 7.14 9.94 12.35
C ARG A 201 7.25 11.09 11.35
N GLY A 202 7.27 10.73 10.07
CA GLY A 202 7.21 11.66 8.97
C GLY A 202 5.77 11.88 8.50
N SER A 203 5.55 13.00 7.86
CA SER A 203 4.30 13.35 7.19
C SER A 203 4.58 14.05 5.87
N GLN A 204 3.58 14.13 4.97
CA GLN A 204 3.73 14.78 3.67
C GLN A 204 2.52 15.66 3.34
N PHE A 205 2.76 16.95 3.13
CA PHE A 205 1.72 17.96 2.94
C PHE A 205 1.87 18.66 1.57
N LEU A 206 1.14 18.16 0.58
CA LEU A 206 1.13 18.69 -0.77
C LEU A 206 -0.16 19.45 -1.07
N THR A 207 -1.29 18.89 -0.66
CA THR A 207 -2.63 19.38 -1.01
C THR A 207 -2.96 20.68 -0.28
N GLU A 208 -3.48 21.63 -1.02
CA GLU A 208 -4.11 22.86 -0.51
C GLU A 208 -5.61 22.86 -0.81
N VAL A 209 -6.34 23.90 -0.41
CA VAL A 209 -7.80 23.94 -0.49
C VAL A 209 -8.34 23.82 -1.93
N GLN A 210 -7.58 24.31 -2.93
CA GLN A 210 -7.95 24.20 -4.35
C GLN A 210 -7.81 22.78 -4.90
N GLY A 211 -7.16 21.86 -4.16
CA GLY A 211 -7.08 20.44 -4.50
C GLY A 211 -5.66 19.90 -4.66
N GLY A 212 -5.51 18.57 -4.44
CA GLY A 212 -4.24 17.86 -4.55
C GLY A 212 -3.88 17.39 -5.96
N SER A 213 -4.82 17.43 -6.91
CA SER A 213 -4.58 17.01 -8.30
C SER A 213 -3.78 18.05 -9.09
N ASP A 214 -3.94 19.32 -8.76
CA ASP A 214 -3.24 20.46 -9.37
C ASP A 214 -2.30 21.14 -8.36
N VAL A 215 -1.28 20.41 -7.90
CA VAL A 215 -0.28 20.95 -6.97
C VAL A 215 0.53 22.11 -7.57
N GLY A 216 0.54 22.26 -8.91
CA GLY A 216 1.12 23.42 -9.58
C GLY A 216 0.46 24.75 -9.24
N ALA A 217 -0.79 24.71 -8.77
CA ALA A 217 -1.55 25.87 -8.29
C ALA A 217 -1.31 26.20 -6.80
N ASN A 218 -0.45 25.46 -6.10
CA ASN A 218 -0.15 25.69 -4.68
C ASN A 218 0.39 27.10 -4.45
N VAL A 219 -0.12 27.75 -3.39
CA VAL A 219 0.18 29.14 -3.00
C VAL A 219 0.93 29.26 -1.67
N THR A 220 1.11 28.19 -0.92
CA THR A 220 1.99 28.20 0.26
C THR A 220 3.36 28.73 -0.15
N GLU A 221 3.81 29.80 0.49
CA GLU A 221 5.04 30.52 0.17
C GLU A 221 6.20 30.07 1.05
N ALA A 222 7.42 30.08 0.51
CA ALA A 222 8.67 29.87 1.26
C ALA A 222 9.61 31.06 1.01
N VAL A 223 9.96 31.79 2.07
CA VAL A 223 10.87 32.94 2.02
C VAL A 223 12.17 32.57 2.76
N PRO A 224 13.35 32.87 2.21
CA PRO A 224 14.60 32.63 2.92
C PRO A 224 14.59 33.18 4.35
N ASP A 225 14.99 32.38 5.33
CA ASP A 225 15.07 32.83 6.73
C ASP A 225 16.33 33.71 6.93
N PRO A 226 16.18 34.99 7.32
CA PRO A 226 17.32 35.88 7.50
C PRO A 226 18.23 35.46 8.68
N ASP A 227 17.66 34.73 9.63
CA ASP A 227 18.35 34.36 10.87
C ASP A 227 19.01 32.97 10.81
N ARG A 228 18.64 32.15 9.79
CA ARG A 228 19.10 30.77 9.63
C ARG A 228 19.50 30.49 8.18
N PRO A 229 20.81 30.58 7.87
CA PRO A 229 21.31 30.33 6.52
C PRO A 229 20.84 28.95 5.97
N GLY A 230 20.33 28.96 4.74
CA GLY A 230 19.83 27.74 4.08
C GLY A 230 18.42 27.31 4.47
N ALA A 231 17.83 27.91 5.51
CA ALA A 231 16.44 27.68 5.89
C ALA A 231 15.47 28.65 5.21
N TYR A 232 14.19 28.30 5.24
CA TYR A 232 13.08 29.09 4.72
C TYR A 232 11.98 29.20 5.79
N ARG A 233 11.25 30.30 5.76
CA ARG A 233 10.00 30.50 6.52
C ARG A 233 8.82 30.22 5.59
N LEU A 234 8.00 29.22 5.98
CA LEU A 234 6.81 28.80 5.23
C LEU A 234 5.59 29.47 5.79
N THR A 235 4.74 30.03 4.89
CA THR A 235 3.46 30.65 5.24
C THR A 235 2.39 30.21 4.25
N GLY A 236 1.25 29.72 4.76
CA GLY A 236 0.15 29.24 3.96
C GLY A 236 -0.67 28.16 4.65
N GLU A 237 -1.57 27.53 3.90
CA GLU A 237 -2.51 26.52 4.41
C GLU A 237 -2.30 25.19 3.69
N LYS A 238 -2.32 24.09 4.44
CA LYS A 238 -2.40 22.74 3.89
C LYS A 238 -3.68 22.04 4.32
N TRP A 239 -4.29 21.30 3.37
CA TRP A 239 -5.67 20.83 3.49
C TRP A 239 -5.83 19.39 3.94
N PHE A 240 -5.02 18.47 3.45
CA PHE A 240 -4.95 17.07 3.89
C PHE A 240 -3.58 16.81 4.54
N CYS A 241 -3.50 17.08 5.84
CA CYS A 241 -2.30 16.90 6.64
C CYS A 241 -2.46 15.63 7.48
N SER A 242 -2.25 14.47 6.83
CA SER A 242 -2.28 13.18 7.53
C SER A 242 -1.04 13.03 8.41
N VAL A 243 -1.16 12.28 9.50
CA VAL A 243 -0.13 12.20 10.55
C VAL A 243 0.16 13.58 11.16
N ALA A 244 -0.91 14.28 11.54
CA ALA A 244 -0.80 15.64 12.09
C ALA A 244 0.02 15.73 13.40
N ASP A 245 0.26 14.58 14.06
CA ASP A 245 1.12 14.41 15.24
C ASP A 245 2.58 14.09 14.90
N ALA A 246 2.96 14.00 13.61
CA ALA A 246 4.33 13.69 13.19
C ALA A 246 5.35 14.69 13.74
N GLN A 247 6.58 14.22 13.94
CA GLN A 247 7.70 15.06 14.39
C GLN A 247 8.33 15.85 13.25
N ALA A 248 8.09 15.46 11.99
CA ALA A 248 8.56 16.20 10.82
C ALA A 248 7.55 16.13 9.66
N PHE A 249 7.49 17.22 8.89
CA PHE A 249 6.63 17.36 7.73
C PHE A 249 7.44 17.60 6.46
N ALA A 250 7.20 16.84 5.40
CA ALA A 250 7.66 17.18 4.05
C ALA A 250 6.59 18.07 3.42
N VAL A 251 6.92 19.33 3.17
CA VAL A 251 5.95 20.35 2.72
C VAL A 251 6.33 20.88 1.36
N THR A 252 5.42 20.84 0.38
CA THR A 252 5.62 21.59 -0.85
C THR A 252 5.24 23.05 -0.65
N ALA A 253 6.13 23.96 -1.05
CA ALA A 253 5.89 25.40 -0.99
C ALA A 253 6.55 26.08 -2.19
N ARG A 254 6.11 27.29 -2.51
CA ARG A 254 6.65 28.10 -3.60
C ARG A 254 7.66 29.09 -3.06
N PRO A 255 8.95 28.95 -3.40
CA PRO A 255 9.97 29.94 -3.04
C PRO A 255 9.60 31.32 -3.58
N ALA A 256 9.89 32.35 -2.81
CA ALA A 256 9.66 33.74 -3.20
C ALA A 256 10.37 34.05 -4.53
N GLY A 257 9.61 34.58 -5.48
CA GLY A 257 10.11 34.89 -6.84
C GLY A 257 10.13 33.69 -7.80
N ALA A 258 9.74 32.49 -7.38
CA ALA A 258 9.62 31.35 -8.29
C ALA A 258 8.40 31.48 -9.22
N GLY A 259 8.53 30.94 -10.45
CA GLY A 259 7.45 30.95 -11.43
C GLY A 259 6.23 30.09 -11.06
N PRO A 260 5.12 30.20 -11.80
CA PRO A 260 3.94 29.38 -11.61
C PRO A 260 4.16 27.93 -12.03
N GLY A 261 3.18 27.07 -11.69
CA GLY A 261 3.21 25.65 -12.06
C GLY A 261 4.11 24.80 -11.16
N THR A 262 4.28 23.54 -11.53
CA THR A 262 5.01 22.55 -10.72
C THR A 262 6.51 22.81 -10.68
N ALA A 263 7.10 23.38 -11.74
CA ALA A 263 8.53 23.72 -11.81
C ALA A 263 8.96 24.80 -10.78
N GLY A 264 8.00 25.58 -10.25
CA GLY A 264 8.27 26.59 -9.23
C GLY A 264 8.12 26.09 -7.80
N LEU A 265 7.92 24.78 -7.57
CA LEU A 265 7.73 24.26 -6.21
C LEU A 265 9.02 23.69 -5.63
N GLY A 266 9.30 24.07 -4.38
CA GLY A 266 10.29 23.42 -3.51
C GLY A 266 9.64 22.34 -2.64
N CYS A 267 10.44 21.41 -2.12
CA CYS A 267 10.07 20.44 -1.09
C CYS A 267 10.91 20.70 0.15
N PHE A 268 10.27 20.89 1.30
CA PHE A 268 10.94 21.34 2.53
C PHE A 268 10.72 20.35 3.67
N PHE A 269 11.79 20.00 4.37
CA PHE A 269 11.75 19.33 5.66
C PHE A 269 11.43 20.35 6.75
N VAL A 270 10.31 20.21 7.42
CA VAL A 270 9.82 21.11 8.47
C VAL A 270 9.70 20.31 9.76
N PRO A 271 10.62 20.44 10.73
CA PRO A 271 10.46 19.78 12.03
C PRO A 271 9.31 20.43 12.81
N ARG A 272 8.60 19.61 13.60
CA ARG A 272 7.48 20.06 14.42
C ARG A 272 7.87 21.09 15.47
N THR A 273 9.07 20.95 16.03
CA THR A 273 9.62 21.81 17.06
C THR A 273 11.01 22.28 16.67
N LEU A 274 11.43 23.41 17.22
CA LEU A 274 12.75 24.01 16.99
C LEU A 274 13.56 24.08 18.28
N GLY A 275 14.87 23.84 18.16
CA GLY A 275 15.83 23.98 19.24
C GLY A 275 15.68 22.95 20.36
N PRO A 276 16.57 22.95 21.33
CA PRO A 276 16.60 21.98 22.42
C PRO A 276 15.42 22.11 23.39
N ASP A 277 14.78 23.28 23.44
CA ASP A 277 13.63 23.54 24.32
C ASP A 277 12.31 23.04 23.72
N GLY A 278 12.35 22.50 22.50
CA GLY A 278 11.15 21.95 21.85
C GLY A 278 10.06 22.98 21.54
N ALA A 279 10.43 24.23 21.28
CA ALA A 279 9.47 25.28 20.94
C ALA A 279 8.68 24.93 19.66
N PRO A 280 7.34 25.12 19.60
CA PRO A 280 6.53 24.89 18.42
C PRO A 280 7.07 25.66 17.19
N ASN A 281 7.08 25.02 16.03
CA ASN A 281 7.65 25.59 14.80
C ASN A 281 6.62 26.29 13.92
N GLY A 282 6.03 27.40 14.38
CA GLY A 282 5.22 28.31 13.55
C GLY A 282 4.10 27.66 12.75
N PHE A 283 3.43 26.64 13.29
CA PHE A 283 2.25 26.04 12.67
C PHE A 283 1.13 25.82 13.69
N ARG A 284 -0.10 25.72 13.20
CA ARG A 284 -1.29 25.46 14.01
C ARG A 284 -2.20 24.44 13.33
N ILE A 285 -2.71 23.49 14.12
CA ILE A 285 -3.76 22.56 13.68
C ILE A 285 -5.12 23.28 13.83
N ARG A 286 -5.82 23.51 12.71
CA ARG A 286 -7.18 24.09 12.74
C ARG A 286 -8.19 23.10 13.30
N ARG A 287 -8.21 21.90 12.73
CA ARG A 287 -9.09 20.79 13.13
C ARG A 287 -8.61 19.48 12.55
N LEU A 288 -9.08 18.37 13.08
CA LEU A 288 -9.03 17.07 12.40
C LEU A 288 -10.26 16.91 11.51
N LYS A 289 -10.08 16.16 10.42
CA LYS A 289 -11.16 15.84 9.48
C LYS A 289 -11.99 14.67 9.99
N ASP A 290 -13.32 14.77 9.94
CA ASP A 290 -14.23 13.65 10.07
C ASP A 290 -14.30 12.91 8.73
N LYS A 291 -13.83 11.65 8.71
CA LYS A 291 -13.58 10.89 7.48
C LYS A 291 -14.46 9.64 7.41
N LEU A 292 -14.74 9.19 6.18
CA LEU A 292 -15.41 7.92 5.92
C LEU A 292 -14.62 6.74 6.51
N GLY A 293 -13.37 6.61 6.16
CA GLY A 293 -12.43 5.57 6.60
C GLY A 293 -11.13 6.17 7.12
N THR A 294 -10.17 5.31 7.46
CA THR A 294 -8.89 5.71 8.09
C THR A 294 -9.13 6.59 9.33
N ARG A 295 -10.13 6.22 10.13
CA ARG A 295 -10.64 7.08 11.21
C ARG A 295 -9.65 7.26 12.34
N ALA A 296 -8.87 6.24 12.64
CA ALA A 296 -7.85 6.27 13.68
C ALA A 296 -6.62 7.12 13.31
N LEU A 297 -6.49 7.52 12.03
CA LEU A 297 -5.43 8.41 11.53
C LEU A 297 -5.81 9.87 11.75
N ALA A 298 -4.95 10.64 12.41
CA ALA A 298 -5.10 12.08 12.56
C ALA A 298 -4.80 12.81 11.24
N SER A 299 -5.83 13.22 10.50
CA SER A 299 -5.71 14.03 9.29
C SER A 299 -6.27 15.43 9.54
N ALA A 300 -5.40 16.43 9.44
CA ALA A 300 -5.71 17.82 9.81
C ALA A 300 -5.82 18.78 8.62
N GLU A 301 -6.27 19.99 8.95
CA GLU A 301 -5.99 21.23 8.23
C GLU A 301 -4.97 22.00 9.05
N ILE A 302 -3.87 22.45 8.41
CA ILE A 302 -2.75 23.09 9.10
C ILE A 302 -2.45 24.44 8.47
N ASP A 303 -2.31 25.46 9.34
CA ASP A 303 -1.78 26.78 9.00
C ASP A 303 -0.29 26.83 9.34
N PHE A 304 0.51 27.26 8.38
CA PHE A 304 1.88 27.66 8.59
C PHE A 304 1.97 29.18 8.70
N ALA A 305 2.61 29.68 9.75
CA ALA A 305 2.78 31.10 10.06
C ALA A 305 4.26 31.40 10.30
N GLY A 306 5.08 31.26 9.25
CA GLY A 306 6.53 31.41 9.34
C GLY A 306 7.26 30.18 9.87
N ALA A 307 6.70 28.98 9.66
CA ALA A 307 7.35 27.73 10.05
C ALA A 307 8.70 27.56 9.34
N VAL A 308 9.74 27.25 10.09
CA VAL A 308 11.10 27.08 9.57
C VAL A 308 11.26 25.69 8.96
N GLY A 309 11.78 25.66 7.73
CA GLY A 309 12.06 24.41 7.02
C GLY A 309 13.31 24.51 6.16
N TRP A 310 13.90 23.36 5.89
CA TRP A 310 15.08 23.23 5.04
C TRP A 310 14.75 22.49 3.76
N PRO A 311 15.27 22.91 2.59
CA PRO A 311 15.02 22.21 1.34
C PRO A 311 15.48 20.74 1.41
N ILE A 312 14.64 19.83 0.95
CA ILE A 312 15.05 18.46 0.61
C ILE A 312 15.57 18.51 -0.82
N GLY A 313 16.88 18.49 -0.99
CA GLY A 313 17.53 18.64 -2.29
C GLY A 313 17.45 20.05 -2.90
N PRO A 314 17.78 20.21 -4.20
CA PRO A 314 17.73 21.50 -4.88
C PRO A 314 16.30 22.07 -4.89
N VAL A 315 16.16 23.35 -4.59
CA VAL A 315 14.84 24.01 -4.47
C VAL A 315 14.02 23.87 -5.78
N GLY A 316 14.66 23.95 -6.95
CA GLY A 316 14.00 23.79 -8.26
C GLY A 316 13.53 22.37 -8.58
N GLU A 317 13.99 21.37 -7.82
CA GLU A 317 13.61 19.96 -8.00
C GLU A 317 12.51 19.49 -7.02
N GLY A 318 11.95 20.40 -6.23
CA GLY A 318 11.03 20.03 -5.14
C GLY A 318 9.80 19.25 -5.58
N PHE A 319 9.23 19.56 -6.74
CA PHE A 319 8.12 18.77 -7.29
C PHE A 319 8.57 17.37 -7.73
N HIS A 320 9.76 17.27 -8.34
CA HIS A 320 10.32 15.99 -8.73
C HIS A 320 10.58 15.09 -7.52
N ILE A 321 11.14 15.65 -6.45
CA ILE A 321 11.36 14.95 -5.18
C ILE A 321 10.03 14.52 -4.55
N ALA A 322 9.05 15.43 -4.46
CA ALA A 322 7.76 15.14 -3.88
C ALA A 322 7.00 14.02 -4.63
N VAL A 323 7.05 14.01 -5.96
CA VAL A 323 6.39 12.95 -6.75
C VAL A 323 7.25 11.70 -6.84
N GLY A 324 8.53 11.84 -7.10
CA GLY A 324 9.47 10.73 -7.32
C GLY A 324 9.70 9.89 -6.08
N GLU A 325 9.90 10.54 -4.94
CA GLU A 325 10.20 9.84 -3.69
C GLU A 325 8.95 9.68 -2.80
N LEU A 326 8.28 10.78 -2.43
CA LEU A 326 7.18 10.70 -1.48
C LEU A 326 5.97 9.98 -2.07
N LEU A 327 5.41 10.50 -3.19
CA LEU A 327 4.18 9.93 -3.75
C LEU A 327 4.39 8.56 -4.39
N ASN A 328 5.52 8.29 -5.06
CA ASN A 328 5.76 6.97 -5.66
C ASN A 328 5.99 5.90 -4.59
N THR A 329 6.68 6.22 -3.49
CA THR A 329 6.76 5.33 -2.31
C THR A 329 5.37 5.05 -1.76
N SER A 330 4.56 6.09 -1.59
CA SER A 330 3.18 5.94 -1.12
C SER A 330 2.31 5.12 -2.06
N ARG A 331 2.46 5.25 -3.38
CA ARG A 331 1.72 4.46 -4.38
C ARG A 331 2.11 2.98 -4.37
N TRP A 332 3.41 2.70 -4.24
CA TRP A 332 3.90 1.34 -4.07
C TRP A 332 3.32 0.70 -2.81
N MET A 333 3.42 1.38 -1.67
CA MET A 333 2.87 0.89 -0.40
C MET A 333 1.33 0.84 -0.42
N ASN A 334 0.64 1.76 -1.12
CA ASN A 334 -0.81 1.68 -1.30
C ASN A 334 -1.24 0.40 -2.03
N ALA A 335 -0.51 0.00 -3.07
CA ALA A 335 -0.79 -1.24 -3.79
C ALA A 335 -0.58 -2.48 -2.90
N LEU A 336 0.49 -2.50 -2.08
CA LEU A 336 0.70 -3.53 -1.05
C LEU A 336 -0.42 -3.54 -0.01
N GLY A 337 -0.79 -2.36 0.47
CA GLY A 337 -1.87 -2.20 1.44
C GLY A 337 -3.22 -2.68 0.90
N SER A 338 -3.53 -2.37 -0.35
CA SER A 338 -4.73 -2.86 -1.03
C SER A 338 -4.76 -4.39 -1.12
N ALA A 339 -3.63 -5.02 -1.49
CA ALA A 339 -3.50 -6.48 -1.49
C ALA A 339 -3.64 -7.08 -0.08
N GLY A 340 -3.08 -6.43 0.95
CA GLY A 340 -3.20 -6.84 2.35
C GLY A 340 -4.65 -6.78 2.86
N ILE A 341 -5.38 -5.71 2.55
CA ILE A 341 -6.82 -5.57 2.85
C ILE A 341 -7.62 -6.69 2.16
N MET A 342 -7.35 -6.95 0.86
CA MET A 342 -7.98 -8.06 0.14
C MET A 342 -7.71 -9.41 0.81
N ARG A 343 -6.46 -9.67 1.20
CA ARG A 343 -6.11 -10.93 1.86
C ARG A 343 -6.86 -11.11 3.17
N ARG A 344 -6.95 -10.05 4.00
CA ARG A 344 -7.74 -10.15 5.23
C ARG A 344 -9.21 -10.45 4.92
N ALA A 345 -9.81 -9.82 3.93
CA ALA A 345 -11.19 -10.12 3.54
C ALA A 345 -11.35 -11.57 3.07
N VAL A 346 -10.39 -12.10 2.30
CA VAL A 346 -10.37 -13.52 1.89
C VAL A 346 -10.29 -14.45 3.10
N LEU A 347 -9.39 -14.19 4.06
CA LEU A 347 -9.23 -15.00 5.27
C LEU A 347 -10.52 -15.04 6.08
N GLU A 348 -11.11 -13.87 6.35
CA GLU A 348 -12.35 -13.75 7.11
C GLU A 348 -13.51 -14.48 6.44
N ALA A 349 -13.71 -14.22 5.14
CA ALA A 349 -14.84 -14.80 4.41
C ALA A 349 -14.70 -16.33 4.24
N SER A 350 -13.49 -16.82 3.91
CA SER A 350 -13.23 -18.25 3.75
C SER A 350 -13.40 -19.02 5.06
N SER A 351 -12.82 -18.51 6.14
CA SER A 351 -12.96 -19.13 7.46
C SER A 351 -14.43 -19.08 7.94
N PHE A 352 -15.07 -17.92 7.84
CA PHE A 352 -16.49 -17.79 8.20
C PHE A 352 -17.36 -18.80 7.41
N ALA A 353 -17.14 -18.93 6.10
CA ALA A 353 -17.91 -19.82 5.24
C ALA A 353 -17.77 -21.31 5.63
N ARG A 354 -16.59 -21.73 6.13
CA ARG A 354 -16.38 -23.11 6.64
C ARG A 354 -17.13 -23.36 7.95
N HIS A 355 -17.20 -22.38 8.81
CA HIS A 355 -17.82 -22.53 10.14
C HIS A 355 -19.32 -22.22 10.15
N ARG A 356 -19.77 -21.25 9.35
CA ARG A 356 -21.19 -20.87 9.27
C ARG A 356 -22.02 -21.92 8.55
N ARG A 357 -23.04 -22.41 9.22
CA ARG A 357 -23.99 -23.37 8.65
C ARG A 357 -25.33 -22.69 8.29
N ALA A 358 -25.89 -23.09 7.15
CA ALA A 358 -27.25 -22.75 6.72
C ALA A 358 -27.82 -23.93 5.92
N PHE A 359 -29.11 -24.14 6.01
CA PHE A 359 -29.79 -25.25 5.32
C PHE A 359 -29.15 -26.64 5.52
N GLY A 360 -28.58 -26.85 6.72
CA GLY A 360 -27.96 -28.13 7.11
C GLY A 360 -26.50 -28.31 6.70
N SER A 361 -25.88 -27.37 5.96
CA SER A 361 -24.50 -27.47 5.45
C SER A 361 -23.67 -26.22 5.77
N PRO A 362 -22.33 -26.31 5.85
CA PRO A 362 -21.48 -25.12 5.82
C PRO A 362 -21.76 -24.31 4.55
N ILE A 363 -21.78 -22.98 4.66
CA ILE A 363 -22.07 -22.15 3.47
C ILE A 363 -20.94 -22.23 2.42
N ALA A 364 -19.74 -22.64 2.80
CA ALA A 364 -18.64 -22.96 1.89
C ALA A 364 -18.96 -24.11 0.90
N ALA A 365 -20.02 -24.90 1.13
CA ALA A 365 -20.46 -25.95 0.21
C ALA A 365 -21.35 -25.40 -0.91
N PHE A 366 -21.85 -24.18 -0.81
CA PHE A 366 -22.77 -23.63 -1.81
C PHE A 366 -22.01 -23.09 -3.03
N PRO A 367 -22.37 -23.49 -4.27
CA PRO A 367 -21.64 -23.11 -5.47
C PRO A 367 -21.43 -21.59 -5.63
N ILE A 368 -22.46 -20.78 -5.36
CA ILE A 368 -22.38 -19.31 -5.45
C ILE A 368 -21.36 -18.74 -4.46
N VAL A 369 -21.32 -19.26 -3.22
CA VAL A 369 -20.33 -18.83 -2.21
C VAL A 369 -18.92 -19.24 -2.62
N ARG A 370 -18.75 -20.46 -3.15
CA ARG A 370 -17.46 -20.96 -3.65
C ARG A 370 -16.91 -20.07 -4.76
N GLU A 371 -17.75 -19.72 -5.73
CA GLU A 371 -17.36 -18.83 -6.82
C GLU A 371 -16.91 -17.46 -6.30
N GLN A 372 -17.67 -16.85 -5.37
CA GLN A 372 -17.30 -15.57 -4.77
C GLN A 372 -15.95 -15.65 -4.06
N LEU A 373 -15.71 -16.69 -3.26
CA LEU A 373 -14.44 -16.91 -2.57
C LEU A 373 -13.28 -17.09 -3.56
N ALA A 374 -13.48 -17.85 -4.63
CA ALA A 374 -12.46 -18.05 -5.66
C ALA A 374 -12.10 -16.73 -6.36
N VAL A 375 -13.10 -15.92 -6.72
CA VAL A 375 -12.89 -14.59 -7.31
C VAL A 375 -12.09 -13.69 -6.36
N MET A 376 -12.47 -13.60 -5.08
CA MET A 376 -11.76 -12.81 -4.09
C MET A 376 -10.28 -13.21 -3.98
N LYS A 377 -10.02 -14.52 -3.92
CA LYS A 377 -8.67 -15.10 -3.81
C LYS A 377 -7.81 -14.81 -5.04
N VAL A 378 -8.39 -14.85 -6.21
CA VAL A 378 -7.70 -14.60 -7.49
C VAL A 378 -7.36 -13.12 -7.66
N GLU A 379 -8.24 -12.19 -7.30
CA GLU A 379 -7.97 -10.75 -7.35
C GLU A 379 -6.83 -10.37 -6.38
N GLU A 380 -6.84 -10.93 -5.16
CA GLU A 380 -5.76 -10.74 -4.20
C GLU A 380 -4.42 -11.27 -4.74
N ALA A 381 -4.41 -12.49 -5.28
CA ALA A 381 -3.20 -13.10 -5.80
C ALA A 381 -2.60 -12.29 -6.96
N ALA A 382 -3.43 -11.76 -7.85
CA ALA A 382 -3.00 -10.91 -8.97
C ALA A 382 -2.42 -9.57 -8.49
N ALA A 383 -3.06 -8.95 -7.49
CA ALA A 383 -2.59 -7.72 -6.89
C ALA A 383 -1.23 -7.89 -6.19
N LEU A 384 -1.08 -8.96 -5.40
CA LEU A 384 0.18 -9.27 -4.72
C LEU A 384 1.30 -9.54 -5.74
N SER A 385 1.03 -10.36 -6.77
CA SER A 385 1.99 -10.72 -7.82
C SER A 385 2.54 -9.49 -8.54
N SER A 386 1.66 -8.62 -9.05
CA SER A 386 2.06 -7.40 -9.76
C SER A 386 2.77 -6.39 -8.85
N THR A 387 2.42 -6.34 -7.57
CA THR A 387 3.07 -5.43 -6.62
C THR A 387 4.46 -5.94 -6.22
N MET A 388 4.67 -7.24 -6.11
CA MET A 388 6.00 -7.81 -5.89
C MET A 388 6.90 -7.67 -7.13
N LEU A 389 6.34 -7.72 -8.35
CA LEU A 389 7.07 -7.35 -9.56
C LEU A 389 7.54 -5.88 -9.49
N LEU A 390 6.64 -4.96 -9.13
CA LEU A 390 6.97 -3.54 -8.93
C LEU A 390 8.06 -3.36 -7.85
N THR A 391 8.00 -4.13 -6.75
CA THR A 391 9.01 -4.11 -5.68
C THR A 391 10.41 -4.42 -6.20
N GLY A 392 10.56 -5.45 -7.03
CA GLY A 392 11.85 -5.79 -7.62
C GLY A 392 12.37 -4.75 -8.61
N LEU A 393 11.48 -4.07 -9.34
CA LEU A 393 11.85 -2.94 -10.18
C LEU A 393 12.33 -1.75 -9.35
N LEU A 394 11.62 -1.43 -8.28
CA LEU A 394 12.01 -0.36 -7.35
C LEU A 394 13.38 -0.64 -6.72
N GLU A 395 13.64 -1.87 -6.30
CA GLU A 395 14.93 -2.27 -5.73
C GLU A 395 16.10 -2.04 -6.72
N ARG A 396 15.91 -2.35 -8.00
CA ARG A 396 16.93 -2.07 -9.03
C ARG A 396 17.09 -0.58 -9.33
N VAL A 397 15.99 0.17 -9.27
CA VAL A 397 16.03 1.64 -9.43
C VAL A 397 16.83 2.26 -8.29
N ASP A 398 16.58 1.87 -7.06
CA ASP A 398 17.28 2.37 -5.86
C ASP A 398 18.77 1.99 -5.88
N ALA A 399 19.09 0.79 -6.32
CA ALA A 399 20.48 0.32 -6.48
C ALA A 399 21.22 0.97 -7.67
N GLY A 400 20.56 1.76 -8.51
CA GLY A 400 21.14 2.34 -9.72
C GLY A 400 21.46 1.31 -10.81
N THR A 401 20.93 0.09 -10.73
CA THR A 401 21.20 -1.02 -11.66
C THR A 401 20.08 -1.25 -12.67
N ALA A 402 18.96 -0.51 -12.55
CA ALA A 402 17.85 -0.62 -13.48
C ALA A 402 18.24 -0.14 -14.89
N THR A 403 17.82 -0.88 -15.91
CA THR A 403 17.89 -0.43 -17.31
C THR A 403 16.88 0.70 -17.58
N ASP A 404 16.98 1.38 -18.72
CA ASP A 404 16.00 2.40 -19.11
C ASP A 404 14.60 1.81 -19.27
N ASP A 405 14.49 0.61 -19.83
CA ASP A 405 13.23 -0.13 -19.95
C ASP A 405 12.65 -0.46 -18.58
N GLU A 406 13.46 -0.90 -17.64
CA GLU A 406 13.01 -1.18 -16.27
C GLU A 406 12.55 0.07 -15.54
N ARG A 407 13.23 1.20 -15.72
CA ARG A 407 12.77 2.50 -15.22
C ARG A 407 11.44 2.92 -15.84
N ALA A 408 11.25 2.69 -17.14
CA ALA A 408 9.99 2.95 -17.82
C ALA A 408 8.86 2.06 -17.29
N VAL A 409 9.11 0.76 -17.11
CA VAL A 409 8.13 -0.19 -16.52
C VAL A 409 7.80 0.19 -15.09
N HIS A 410 8.79 0.53 -14.25
CA HIS A 410 8.57 1.01 -12.89
C HIS A 410 7.67 2.25 -12.87
N ARG A 411 7.98 3.26 -13.71
CA ARG A 411 7.20 4.50 -13.80
C ARG A 411 5.75 4.26 -14.24
N PHE A 412 5.51 3.31 -15.11
CA PHE A 412 4.17 2.89 -15.50
C PHE A 412 3.47 2.17 -14.35
N LEU A 413 4.11 1.12 -13.81
CA LEU A 413 3.47 0.23 -12.83
C LEU A 413 3.16 0.92 -11.50
N VAL A 414 4.00 1.83 -11.02
CA VAL A 414 3.72 2.53 -9.75
C VAL A 414 2.39 3.28 -9.76
N ASN A 415 1.95 3.75 -10.94
CA ASN A 415 0.67 4.42 -11.13
C ASN A 415 -0.46 3.44 -11.46
N ALA A 416 -0.26 2.60 -12.48
CA ALA A 416 -1.26 1.67 -12.98
C ALA A 416 -1.62 0.61 -11.95
N ASN A 417 -0.63 0.07 -11.23
CA ASN A 417 -0.85 -0.94 -10.21
C ASN A 417 -1.62 -0.37 -9.00
N LYS A 418 -1.23 0.84 -8.50
CA LYS A 418 -2.02 1.53 -7.45
C LYS A 418 -3.47 1.67 -7.87
N TYR A 419 -3.73 2.11 -9.09
CA TYR A 419 -5.07 2.31 -9.63
C TYR A 419 -5.89 1.02 -9.61
N VAL A 420 -5.40 -0.07 -10.22
CA VAL A 420 -6.19 -1.30 -10.36
C VAL A 420 -6.33 -2.06 -9.03
N THR A 421 -5.30 -2.06 -8.18
CA THR A 421 -5.33 -2.81 -6.91
C THR A 421 -6.26 -2.17 -5.89
N SER A 422 -6.31 -0.83 -5.82
CA SER A 422 -7.19 -0.16 -4.85
C SER A 422 -8.67 -0.32 -5.21
N ILE A 423 -9.04 -0.33 -6.50
CA ILE A 423 -10.41 -0.67 -6.93
C ILE A 423 -10.74 -2.13 -6.57
N ALA A 424 -9.82 -3.05 -6.88
CA ALA A 424 -10.04 -4.47 -6.57
C ALA A 424 -10.23 -4.69 -5.06
N ALA A 425 -9.54 -3.93 -4.20
CA ALA A 425 -9.70 -4.04 -2.75
C ALA A 425 -11.12 -3.72 -2.29
N SER A 426 -11.72 -2.66 -2.81
CA SER A 426 -13.12 -2.31 -2.49
C SER A 426 -14.10 -3.39 -2.94
N ASP A 427 -13.94 -3.96 -4.16
CA ASP A 427 -14.78 -5.05 -4.66
C ASP A 427 -14.62 -6.33 -3.82
N VAL A 428 -13.38 -6.72 -3.50
CA VAL A 428 -13.10 -7.93 -2.70
C VAL A 428 -13.68 -7.82 -1.29
N VAL A 429 -13.51 -6.68 -0.61
CA VAL A 429 -14.09 -6.49 0.72
C VAL A 429 -15.62 -6.48 0.67
N HIS A 430 -16.21 -5.85 -0.35
CA HIS A 430 -17.66 -5.87 -0.56
C HIS A 430 -18.20 -7.29 -0.69
N ARG A 431 -17.55 -8.17 -1.48
CA ARG A 431 -17.90 -9.59 -1.58
C ARG A 431 -17.79 -10.33 -0.26
N GLY A 432 -16.76 -10.01 0.52
CA GLY A 432 -16.61 -10.55 1.87
C GLY A 432 -17.77 -10.16 2.81
N ILE A 433 -18.22 -8.91 2.74
CA ILE A 433 -19.43 -8.46 3.48
C ILE A 433 -20.65 -9.26 3.05
N GLU A 434 -20.83 -9.47 1.75
CA GLU A 434 -21.95 -10.26 1.22
C GLU A 434 -21.93 -11.71 1.73
N ILE A 435 -20.77 -12.37 1.76
CA ILE A 435 -20.61 -13.74 2.30
C ILE A 435 -20.95 -13.80 3.79
N LEU A 436 -20.56 -12.80 4.58
CA LEU A 436 -20.92 -12.72 5.99
C LEU A 436 -22.39 -12.35 6.21
N GLY A 437 -23.07 -11.86 5.18
CA GLY A 437 -24.45 -11.37 5.24
C GLY A 437 -24.60 -10.18 6.17
N GLY A 438 -25.70 -10.08 6.90
CA GLY A 438 -25.93 -8.99 7.85
C GLY A 438 -24.81 -8.81 8.89
N ASN A 439 -24.14 -9.89 9.27
CA ASN A 439 -23.00 -9.85 10.19
C ASN A 439 -21.79 -9.09 9.61
N GLY A 440 -21.63 -9.07 8.28
CA GLY A 440 -20.58 -8.33 7.60
C GLY A 440 -20.69 -6.80 7.74
N THR A 441 -21.84 -6.30 8.19
CA THR A 441 -22.07 -4.86 8.41
C THR A 441 -21.99 -4.44 9.88
N ILE A 442 -21.69 -5.38 10.79
CA ILE A 442 -21.64 -5.13 12.24
C ILE A 442 -20.20 -4.89 12.67
N GLU A 443 -19.92 -3.69 13.19
CA GLU A 443 -18.57 -3.21 13.54
C GLU A 443 -17.82 -4.07 14.57
N ASP A 444 -18.52 -4.63 15.54
CA ASP A 444 -17.93 -5.48 16.61
C ASP A 444 -18.04 -6.99 16.31
N PHE A 445 -18.63 -7.34 15.17
CA PHE A 445 -18.72 -8.73 14.72
C PHE A 445 -17.49 -9.14 13.89
N SER A 446 -17.11 -8.31 12.90
CA SER A 446 -15.99 -8.56 11.98
C SER A 446 -15.27 -7.28 11.59
N PRO A 447 -14.03 -7.36 11.09
CA PRO A 447 -13.29 -6.19 10.60
C PRO A 447 -13.82 -5.65 9.26
N MET A 448 -14.74 -6.35 8.58
CA MET A 448 -15.20 -6.00 7.23
C MET A 448 -15.68 -4.56 7.08
N PRO A 449 -16.48 -3.98 8.00
CA PRO A 449 -16.89 -2.57 7.87
C PRO A 449 -15.71 -1.61 7.89
N ARG A 450 -14.71 -1.83 8.75
CA ARG A 450 -13.48 -1.04 8.81
C ARG A 450 -12.69 -1.18 7.53
N LEU A 451 -12.42 -2.42 7.08
CA LEU A 451 -11.67 -2.70 5.86
C LEU A 451 -12.32 -2.06 4.62
N TYR A 452 -13.65 -2.08 4.54
CA TYR A 452 -14.38 -1.47 3.42
C TYR A 452 -14.23 0.06 3.39
N ARG A 453 -14.40 0.71 4.55
CA ARG A 453 -14.21 2.16 4.64
C ARG A 453 -12.77 2.56 4.31
N ASP A 454 -11.79 1.81 4.77
CA ASP A 454 -10.38 2.08 4.52
C ASP A 454 -10.03 1.87 3.05
N ALA A 455 -10.51 0.78 2.42
CA ALA A 455 -10.32 0.52 1.00
C ALA A 455 -10.84 1.68 0.12
N MET A 456 -12.00 2.26 0.45
CA MET A 456 -12.55 3.43 -0.24
C MET A 456 -11.64 4.67 -0.15
N VAL A 457 -10.94 4.85 0.97
CA VAL A 457 -9.95 5.94 1.10
C VAL A 457 -8.70 5.63 0.29
N PHE A 458 -8.26 4.38 0.24
CA PHE A 458 -7.11 3.92 -0.56
C PHE A 458 -7.30 4.19 -2.07
N GLU A 459 -8.54 4.20 -2.56
CA GLU A 459 -8.84 4.62 -3.93
C GLU A 459 -8.55 6.11 -4.17
N SER A 460 -8.74 6.95 -3.16
CA SER A 460 -8.78 8.41 -3.32
C SER A 460 -7.44 9.09 -3.08
N TRP A 461 -6.65 8.63 -2.12
CA TRP A 461 -5.37 9.24 -1.77
C TRP A 461 -4.24 8.88 -2.76
N GLU A 462 -3.12 9.60 -2.70
CA GLU A 462 -1.93 9.43 -3.57
C GLU A 462 -2.20 9.59 -5.07
N GLY A 463 -3.25 10.32 -5.39
CA GLY A 463 -3.79 10.53 -6.72
C GLY A 463 -5.04 9.69 -6.98
N THR A 464 -6.13 10.36 -7.33
CA THR A 464 -7.36 9.70 -7.75
C THR A 464 -7.14 8.91 -9.04
N HIS A 465 -7.97 7.91 -9.31
CA HIS A 465 -7.87 7.07 -10.49
C HIS A 465 -7.76 7.84 -11.80
N ASN A 466 -8.58 8.88 -11.97
CA ASN A 466 -8.56 9.70 -13.19
C ASN A 466 -7.23 10.44 -13.36
N VAL A 467 -6.64 10.94 -12.25
CA VAL A 467 -5.34 11.61 -12.27
C VAL A 467 -4.23 10.63 -12.63
N LEU A 468 -4.24 9.42 -12.08
CA LEU A 468 -3.26 8.38 -12.40
C LEU A 468 -3.37 7.95 -13.86
N CYS A 469 -4.59 7.72 -14.36
CA CYS A 469 -4.80 7.39 -15.78
C CYS A 469 -4.30 8.51 -16.70
N ALA A 470 -4.60 9.78 -16.39
CA ALA A 470 -4.12 10.93 -17.15
C ALA A 470 -2.60 11.05 -17.09
N GLN A 471 -1.97 10.77 -15.95
CA GLN A 471 -0.52 10.76 -15.82
C GLN A 471 0.11 9.66 -16.69
N VAL A 472 -0.39 8.42 -16.61
CA VAL A 472 0.12 7.30 -17.42
C VAL A 472 -0.04 7.59 -18.91
N ARG A 473 -1.21 8.13 -19.34
CA ARG A 473 -1.43 8.51 -20.74
C ARG A 473 -0.40 9.54 -21.20
N ARG A 474 -0.20 10.59 -20.42
CA ARG A 474 0.81 11.62 -20.72
C ARG A 474 2.22 11.02 -20.80
N ASP A 475 2.57 10.14 -19.88
CA ASP A 475 3.89 9.54 -19.78
C ASP A 475 4.11 8.52 -20.94
N CYS A 476 3.09 7.77 -21.35
CA CYS A 476 3.15 6.96 -22.58
C CYS A 476 3.38 7.82 -23.83
N ALA A 477 2.69 8.97 -23.95
CA ALA A 477 2.84 9.86 -25.09
C ALA A 477 4.21 10.55 -25.14
N ARG A 478 4.74 10.99 -23.99
CA ARG A 478 5.95 11.84 -23.94
C ARG A 478 7.25 11.07 -23.71
N LEU A 479 7.19 9.94 -23.01
CA LEU A 479 8.35 9.17 -22.57
C LEU A 479 8.43 7.78 -23.22
N GLY A 480 7.48 7.42 -24.09
CA GLY A 480 7.50 6.14 -24.80
C GLY A 480 7.34 4.91 -23.90
N LEU A 481 6.62 4.99 -22.79
CA LEU A 481 6.53 3.90 -21.79
C LEU A 481 5.88 2.62 -22.34
N LEU A 482 5.08 2.70 -23.42
CA LEU A 482 4.25 1.58 -23.86
C LEU A 482 5.07 0.36 -24.31
N ALA A 483 6.07 0.56 -25.16
CA ALA A 483 6.87 -0.54 -25.70
C ALA A 483 7.65 -1.33 -24.63
N PRO A 484 8.37 -0.69 -23.69
CA PRO A 484 8.99 -1.41 -22.56
C PRO A 484 8.00 -2.19 -21.70
N VAL A 485 6.80 -1.63 -21.45
CA VAL A 485 5.76 -2.28 -20.62
C VAL A 485 5.21 -3.52 -21.30
N VAL A 486 4.90 -3.43 -22.61
CA VAL A 486 4.44 -4.60 -23.39
C VAL A 486 5.54 -5.66 -23.50
N ALA A 487 6.79 -5.24 -23.72
CA ALA A 487 7.94 -6.15 -23.74
C ALA A 487 8.08 -6.88 -22.39
N ARG A 488 7.88 -6.19 -21.28
CA ARG A 488 7.87 -6.83 -19.94
C ARG A 488 6.76 -7.86 -19.83
N GLY A 489 5.54 -7.56 -20.26
CA GLY A 489 4.44 -8.52 -20.27
C GLY A 489 4.74 -9.76 -21.10
N ARG A 490 5.35 -9.58 -22.26
CA ARG A 490 5.81 -10.71 -23.12
C ARG A 490 6.91 -11.51 -22.43
N ALA A 491 7.84 -10.88 -21.72
CA ALA A 491 8.90 -11.56 -20.96
C ALA A 491 8.36 -12.39 -19.79
N GLU A 492 7.40 -11.84 -19.00
CA GLU A 492 6.70 -12.59 -17.95
C GLU A 492 5.98 -13.81 -18.55
N LEU A 493 5.26 -13.61 -19.68
CA LEU A 493 4.57 -14.70 -20.37
C LEU A 493 5.56 -15.76 -20.92
N ALA A 494 6.69 -15.35 -21.45
CA ALA A 494 7.73 -16.27 -21.93
C ALA A 494 8.30 -17.12 -20.78
N ALA A 495 8.43 -16.55 -19.59
CA ALA A 495 8.85 -17.28 -18.39
C ALA A 495 7.84 -18.36 -17.95
N ALA A 496 6.57 -18.27 -18.35
CA ALA A 496 5.57 -19.33 -18.14
C ALA A 496 5.72 -20.52 -19.10
N GLY A 497 6.49 -20.39 -20.17
CA GLY A 497 6.75 -21.45 -21.15
C GLY A 497 5.52 -21.97 -21.88
N GLU A 498 5.63 -23.15 -22.48
CA GLU A 498 4.51 -23.80 -23.20
C GLU A 498 3.36 -24.20 -22.25
N ALA A 499 3.63 -24.33 -20.96
CA ALA A 499 2.61 -24.64 -19.96
C ALA A 499 1.51 -23.58 -19.82
N ALA A 500 1.75 -22.35 -20.33
CA ALA A 500 0.72 -21.29 -20.37
C ALA A 500 -0.47 -21.63 -21.28
N GLY A 501 -0.32 -22.50 -22.28
CA GLY A 501 -1.40 -23.03 -23.10
C GLY A 501 -2.38 -21.98 -23.66
N PRO A 502 -3.71 -22.28 -23.64
CA PRO A 502 -4.74 -21.35 -24.11
C PRO A 502 -4.79 -20.03 -23.32
N ASP A 503 -4.54 -20.08 -22.02
CA ASP A 503 -4.51 -18.87 -21.16
C ASP A 503 -3.36 -17.94 -21.56
N GLY A 504 -2.18 -18.51 -21.88
CA GLY A 504 -1.05 -17.74 -22.43
C GLY A 504 -1.35 -17.11 -23.79
N ALA A 505 -2.15 -17.80 -24.64
CA ALA A 505 -2.59 -17.23 -25.91
C ALA A 505 -3.52 -16.02 -25.69
N ALA A 506 -4.46 -16.13 -24.74
CA ALA A 506 -5.39 -15.04 -24.38
C ALA A 506 -4.64 -13.83 -23.79
N VAL A 507 -3.60 -14.05 -22.97
CA VAL A 507 -2.74 -12.98 -22.45
C VAL A 507 -1.98 -12.28 -23.57
N ARG A 508 -1.41 -13.02 -24.52
CA ARG A 508 -0.69 -12.44 -25.68
C ARG A 508 -1.61 -11.56 -26.51
N ASP A 509 -2.79 -12.06 -26.84
CA ASP A 509 -3.81 -11.32 -27.59
C ASP A 509 -4.27 -10.06 -26.82
N ALA A 510 -4.43 -10.13 -25.51
CA ALA A 510 -4.74 -8.97 -24.68
C ALA A 510 -3.63 -7.92 -24.67
N LEU A 511 -2.36 -8.33 -24.60
CA LEU A 511 -1.20 -7.43 -24.72
C LEU A 511 -1.19 -6.73 -26.08
N GLU A 512 -1.39 -7.46 -27.19
CA GLU A 512 -1.42 -6.90 -28.53
C GLU A 512 -2.58 -5.92 -28.74
N ARG A 513 -3.78 -6.28 -28.26
CA ARG A 513 -4.95 -5.38 -28.29
C ARG A 513 -4.71 -4.11 -27.47
N ALA A 514 -4.14 -4.24 -26.26
CA ALA A 514 -3.86 -3.10 -25.40
C ALA A 514 -2.80 -2.19 -26.02
N GLU A 515 -1.72 -2.77 -26.58
CA GLU A 515 -0.66 -2.04 -27.27
C GLU A 515 -1.24 -1.21 -28.42
N ALA A 516 -2.00 -1.83 -29.33
CA ALA A 516 -2.59 -1.14 -30.47
C ALA A 516 -3.54 -0.01 -30.06
N ARG A 517 -4.39 -0.25 -29.06
CA ARG A 517 -5.37 0.74 -28.57
C ARG A 517 -4.70 1.90 -27.85
N ILE A 518 -3.75 1.64 -26.95
CA ILE A 518 -3.02 2.69 -26.23
C ILE A 518 -2.16 3.50 -27.22
N ALA A 519 -1.49 2.86 -28.19
CA ALA A 519 -0.77 3.56 -29.24
C ALA A 519 -1.67 4.53 -30.01
N SER A 520 -2.90 4.11 -30.31
CA SER A 520 -3.91 5.00 -30.95
C SER A 520 -4.34 6.14 -30.02
N ASP A 521 -4.58 5.86 -28.71
CA ASP A 521 -5.01 6.85 -27.72
C ASP A 521 -3.96 7.94 -27.43
N VAL A 522 -2.68 7.62 -27.62
CA VAL A 522 -1.55 8.53 -27.37
C VAL A 522 -0.90 9.09 -28.64
N ALA A 523 -1.29 8.62 -29.82
CA ALA A 523 -0.82 9.16 -31.08
C ALA A 523 -1.11 10.67 -31.12
N ASP A 524 -0.24 11.41 -31.86
CA ASP A 524 -0.42 12.85 -32.06
C ASP A 524 -1.80 13.13 -32.63
N ALA A 525 -2.72 13.45 -31.74
CA ALA A 525 -4.09 13.76 -32.10
C ALA A 525 -4.13 15.09 -32.83
N ARG A 526 -4.76 15.10 -33.98
CA ARG A 526 -4.77 16.24 -34.90
C ARG A 526 -5.85 17.27 -34.56
N THR A 527 -6.87 16.83 -33.83
CA THR A 527 -8.00 17.69 -33.46
C THR A 527 -8.32 17.55 -31.97
N PRO A 528 -8.93 18.58 -31.34
CA PRO A 528 -9.40 18.46 -29.95
C PRO A 528 -10.37 17.31 -29.71
N ALA A 529 -11.17 16.94 -30.73
CA ALA A 529 -12.10 15.81 -30.63
C ALA A 529 -11.37 14.46 -30.55
N GLU A 530 -10.30 14.27 -31.34
CA GLU A 530 -9.47 13.06 -31.29
C GLU A 530 -8.73 12.94 -29.95
N VAL A 531 -8.21 14.06 -29.41
CA VAL A 531 -7.59 14.10 -28.07
C VAL A 531 -8.60 13.69 -27.01
N ALA A 532 -9.83 14.22 -27.07
CA ALA A 532 -10.89 13.92 -26.11
C ALA A 532 -11.33 12.46 -26.21
N ALA A 533 -11.48 11.91 -27.42
CA ALA A 533 -11.84 10.51 -27.63
C ALA A 533 -10.79 9.55 -27.07
N GLY A 534 -9.50 9.75 -27.38
CA GLY A 534 -8.40 8.96 -26.85
C GLY A 534 -8.33 9.03 -25.32
N ALA A 535 -8.52 10.21 -24.72
CA ALA A 535 -8.58 10.36 -23.27
C ALA A 535 -9.77 9.60 -22.63
N GLY A 536 -10.93 9.60 -23.30
CA GLY A 536 -12.13 8.89 -22.82
C GLY A 536 -11.98 7.36 -22.83
N HIS A 537 -11.21 6.81 -23.77
CA HIS A 537 -11.00 5.37 -23.89
C HIS A 537 -9.81 4.85 -23.08
N PHE A 538 -8.85 5.70 -22.77
CA PHE A 538 -7.56 5.32 -22.20
C PHE A 538 -7.68 4.49 -20.93
N ARG A 539 -8.61 4.82 -20.03
CA ARG A 539 -8.81 4.08 -18.78
C ARG A 539 -9.08 2.59 -19.02
N ARG A 540 -9.95 2.26 -19.98
CA ARG A 540 -10.28 0.85 -20.30
C ARG A 540 -9.09 0.12 -20.93
N ASN A 541 -8.30 0.81 -21.74
CA ASN A 541 -7.13 0.24 -22.39
C ASN A 541 -5.98 0.08 -21.38
N LEU A 542 -5.86 0.97 -20.40
CA LEU A 542 -4.96 0.85 -19.26
C LEU A 542 -5.35 -0.36 -18.37
N ASP A 543 -6.64 -0.54 -18.09
CA ASP A 543 -7.14 -1.72 -17.38
C ASP A 543 -6.73 -3.00 -18.10
N LEU A 544 -6.97 -3.09 -19.41
CA LEU A 544 -6.62 -4.27 -20.20
C LEU A 544 -5.12 -4.57 -20.14
N LEU A 545 -4.25 -3.57 -20.32
CA LEU A 545 -2.80 -3.75 -20.26
C LEU A 545 -2.33 -4.19 -18.88
N THR A 546 -2.85 -3.56 -17.83
CA THR A 546 -2.44 -3.87 -16.46
C THR A 546 -2.91 -5.26 -16.04
N ARG A 547 -4.15 -5.64 -16.41
CA ARG A 547 -4.69 -6.99 -16.18
C ARG A 547 -3.91 -8.06 -16.98
N ALA A 548 -3.48 -7.75 -18.20
CA ALA A 548 -2.63 -8.66 -18.98
C ALA A 548 -1.26 -8.88 -18.33
N LEU A 549 -0.64 -7.83 -17.76
CA LEU A 549 0.59 -7.95 -16.97
C LEU A 549 0.39 -8.79 -15.71
N GLN A 550 -0.70 -8.58 -14.98
CA GLN A 550 -1.05 -9.38 -13.80
C GLN A 550 -1.21 -10.86 -14.15
N ALA A 551 -1.92 -11.16 -15.23
CA ALA A 551 -2.12 -12.52 -15.71
C ALA A 551 -0.80 -13.19 -16.16
N ALA A 552 0.05 -12.46 -16.89
CA ALA A 552 1.38 -12.95 -17.27
C ALA A 552 2.23 -13.30 -16.05
N SER A 553 2.23 -12.45 -15.04
CA SER A 553 2.94 -12.70 -13.76
C SER A 553 2.39 -13.92 -13.01
N LEU A 554 1.06 -14.11 -12.96
CA LEU A 554 0.45 -15.29 -12.35
C LEU A 554 0.84 -16.59 -13.07
N LEU A 555 0.87 -16.59 -14.42
CA LEU A 555 1.31 -17.73 -15.21
C LEU A 555 2.78 -18.07 -15.00
N ALA A 556 3.66 -17.05 -14.93
CA ALA A 556 5.07 -17.23 -14.62
C ALA A 556 5.29 -17.85 -13.23
N GLU A 557 4.56 -17.39 -12.23
CA GLU A 557 4.61 -17.93 -10.87
C GLU A 557 4.08 -19.37 -10.78
N ALA A 558 3.04 -19.70 -11.54
CA ALA A 558 2.51 -21.06 -11.63
C ALA A 558 3.57 -22.03 -12.21
N HIS A 559 4.24 -21.64 -13.29
CA HIS A 559 5.31 -22.41 -13.89
C HIS A 559 6.50 -22.60 -12.93
N ALA A 560 6.95 -21.53 -12.28
CA ALA A 560 8.05 -21.56 -11.32
C ALA A 560 7.78 -22.44 -10.08
N SER A 561 6.51 -22.70 -9.76
CA SER A 561 6.11 -23.54 -8.62
C SER A 561 6.28 -25.06 -8.89
N GLY A 562 6.66 -25.48 -10.10
CA GLY A 562 6.86 -26.87 -10.49
C GLY A 562 5.56 -27.70 -10.49
N GLY A 563 5.64 -29.00 -10.76
CA GLY A 563 4.48 -29.90 -10.84
C GLY A 563 3.92 -30.32 -9.47
N THR A 564 3.60 -29.37 -8.61
CA THR A 564 3.06 -29.58 -7.26
C THR A 564 1.59 -29.19 -7.19
N ALA A 565 0.86 -29.63 -6.15
CA ALA A 565 -0.50 -29.16 -5.88
C ALA A 565 -0.59 -27.62 -5.78
N ALA A 566 0.49 -26.98 -5.30
CA ALA A 566 0.61 -25.52 -5.27
C ALA A 566 0.68 -24.89 -6.67
N ALA A 567 1.35 -25.55 -7.62
CA ALA A 567 1.39 -25.13 -9.02
C ALA A 567 0.03 -25.29 -9.70
N GLU A 568 -0.70 -26.37 -9.42
CA GLU A 568 -2.04 -26.60 -9.93
C GLU A 568 -3.02 -25.54 -9.43
N GLU A 569 -2.97 -25.20 -8.13
CA GLU A 569 -3.77 -24.12 -7.55
C GLU A 569 -3.45 -22.77 -8.23
N LYS A 570 -2.15 -22.44 -8.37
CA LYS A 570 -1.73 -21.18 -8.99
C LYS A 570 -2.10 -21.10 -10.46
N SER A 571 -1.99 -22.22 -11.19
CA SER A 571 -2.44 -22.30 -12.59
C SER A 571 -3.95 -22.10 -12.70
N ALA A 572 -4.74 -22.66 -11.79
CA ALA A 572 -6.18 -22.43 -11.76
C ALA A 572 -6.52 -20.96 -11.42
N MET A 573 -5.77 -20.33 -10.52
CA MET A 573 -5.91 -18.89 -10.25
C MET A 573 -5.63 -18.05 -11.50
N ALA A 574 -4.56 -18.33 -12.23
CA ALA A 574 -4.22 -17.64 -13.46
C ALA A 574 -5.30 -17.83 -14.54
N ALA A 575 -5.76 -19.07 -14.73
CA ALA A 575 -6.82 -19.39 -15.69
C ALA A 575 -8.14 -18.65 -15.39
N LEU A 576 -8.58 -18.66 -14.14
CA LEU A 576 -9.80 -17.96 -13.72
C LEU A 576 -9.65 -16.44 -13.92
N PHE A 577 -8.50 -15.87 -13.59
CA PHE A 577 -8.20 -14.45 -13.80
C PHE A 577 -8.22 -14.07 -15.29
N VAL A 578 -7.60 -14.88 -16.16
CA VAL A 578 -7.58 -14.68 -17.61
C VAL A 578 -8.99 -14.70 -18.19
N ARG A 579 -9.78 -15.71 -17.86
CA ARG A 579 -11.17 -15.85 -18.33
C ARG A 579 -12.02 -14.65 -17.90
N ARG A 580 -11.88 -14.24 -16.65
CA ARG A 580 -12.64 -13.11 -16.09
C ARG A 580 -12.30 -11.77 -16.73
N HIS A 581 -11.04 -11.51 -17.07
CA HIS A 581 -10.59 -10.17 -17.42
C HIS A 581 -10.12 -10.00 -18.87
N LEU A 582 -9.64 -11.07 -19.51
CA LEU A 582 -8.93 -10.95 -20.78
C LEU A 582 -9.65 -11.59 -21.95
N VAL A 583 -10.53 -12.58 -21.73
CA VAL A 583 -11.31 -13.23 -22.76
C VAL A 583 -12.56 -12.40 -23.07
N PRO A 584 -12.67 -11.79 -24.27
CA PRO A 584 -13.82 -10.97 -24.60
C PRO A 584 -15.12 -11.78 -24.62
N GLY A 585 -16.15 -11.29 -23.95
CA GLY A 585 -17.48 -11.90 -23.96
C GLY A 585 -17.55 -13.27 -23.26
N HIS A 586 -16.55 -13.61 -22.44
CA HIS A 586 -16.60 -14.84 -21.65
C HIS A 586 -17.81 -14.83 -20.71
N ASP A 587 -18.62 -15.89 -20.79
CA ASP A 587 -19.72 -16.15 -19.88
C ASP A 587 -19.42 -17.46 -19.11
N PRO A 588 -19.35 -17.41 -17.76
CA PRO A 588 -19.16 -18.61 -16.95
C PRO A 588 -20.19 -19.72 -17.20
N GLN A 589 -21.40 -19.40 -17.66
CA GLN A 589 -22.44 -20.38 -17.96
C GLN A 589 -22.08 -21.25 -19.19
N ASP A 590 -21.35 -20.67 -20.13
CA ASP A 590 -20.92 -21.34 -21.36
C ASP A 590 -19.56 -22.04 -21.21
N ASP A 591 -18.88 -21.90 -20.04
CA ASP A 591 -17.59 -22.49 -19.76
C ASP A 591 -17.72 -23.79 -18.95
N PRO A 592 -17.57 -24.97 -19.58
CA PRO A 592 -17.71 -26.25 -18.89
C PRO A 592 -16.62 -26.51 -17.83
N GLU A 593 -15.52 -25.77 -17.87
CA GLU A 593 -14.42 -25.92 -16.91
C GLU A 593 -14.52 -24.95 -15.72
N TRP A 594 -15.43 -23.96 -15.77
CA TRP A 594 -15.53 -22.91 -14.76
C TRP A 594 -15.65 -23.45 -13.32
N GLY A 595 -16.57 -24.39 -13.09
CA GLY A 595 -16.76 -25.02 -11.79
C GLY A 595 -15.52 -25.75 -11.29
N ALA A 596 -14.85 -26.49 -12.18
CA ALA A 596 -13.61 -27.20 -11.85
C ALA A 596 -12.44 -26.22 -11.56
N LEU A 597 -12.39 -25.07 -12.21
CA LEU A 597 -11.42 -24.01 -11.89
C LEU A 597 -11.68 -23.44 -10.49
N VAL A 598 -12.92 -23.12 -10.16
CA VAL A 598 -13.32 -22.66 -8.82
C VAL A 598 -12.88 -23.67 -7.76
N ASP A 599 -13.14 -24.95 -7.98
CA ASP A 599 -12.77 -26.01 -7.03
C ASP A 599 -11.25 -26.10 -6.84
N ARG A 600 -10.46 -26.03 -7.90
CA ARG A 600 -8.98 -26.04 -7.82
C ARG A 600 -8.42 -24.80 -7.12
N VAL A 601 -8.98 -23.61 -7.37
CA VAL A 601 -8.57 -22.37 -6.67
C VAL A 601 -8.78 -22.47 -5.16
N LEU A 602 -9.83 -23.17 -4.73
CA LEU A 602 -10.16 -23.33 -3.30
C LEU A 602 -9.56 -24.59 -2.65
N ALA A 603 -8.90 -25.46 -3.40
CA ALA A 603 -8.38 -26.71 -2.88
C ALA A 603 -7.34 -26.51 -1.75
N GLY A 604 -6.53 -25.45 -1.82
CA GLY A 604 -5.53 -25.11 -0.80
C GLY A 604 -6.12 -24.60 0.53
N ASP A 605 -7.40 -24.26 0.59
CA ASP A 605 -8.08 -23.76 1.79
C ASP A 605 -8.77 -24.87 2.60
N ALA A 606 -8.69 -26.12 2.14
CA ALA A 606 -9.37 -27.27 2.74
C ALA A 606 -8.59 -27.95 3.88
N GLY A 607 -7.42 -27.41 4.26
CA GLY A 607 -6.52 -27.95 5.28
C GLY A 607 -6.61 -27.27 6.63
#